data_b882c640871cd7c86f7df7919f9c851a
#
_entry.id   b882c640871cd7c86f7df7919f9c851a
#
_cell.length_a   1.000
_cell.length_b   1.000
_cell.length_c   1.000
_cell.angle_alpha   90.00
_cell.angle_beta   90.00
_cell.angle_gamma   90.00
#
_symmetry.space_group_name_H-M   'P 1'
#
loop_
_entity.id
_entity.type
_entity.pdbx_description
1 polymer ?
#
loop_
_entity_poly.entity_id
_entity_poly.type
_entity_poly.pdbx_seq_one_letter_code
_entity_poly.pdbx_strand_id
1 'polypeptide(L)'
;MAGSTLGTLFKITTWGESHGKGVGVVIDGCPAGLSLCEADIQKFLDRRKPGQSRYATPRKEDDAVEILSGVFEGKTTGTPISLVVFNRNQQSKDYSEIASYYRPGHADYTFDQKYGFRDYRGGGRSSGRETIGRVAAGAVAVKILNELGITFMTYTKSIGPIAVSSGHFDFSEVTKNPLYMPDAEAAENAENYLDACMTELNSSGGIVECIIKGMPAGIGDPVFEKLNANLAKAVMSIGAVKGFEIGDGFDVAKATGKNNNDAFVLGEDGRIAKATNHAGGILGGMSDGSDIILRAAIKPTPSIAATQRTVNQSGEEISVNIKGRHDPIIVPRAVVVVESMAAITIVDALFSNMNARMDMLKKFYS
;
A
#
# COMPACT_ATOMS: atom_id res chain seq x y z
N MET A 1 -16.21 -5.83 -16.00
CA MET A 1 -14.94 -6.34 -15.40
C MET A 1 -14.93 -6.07 -13.91
N ALA A 2 -14.51 -7.05 -13.14
CA ALA A 2 -14.49 -6.95 -11.68
C ALA A 2 -13.23 -6.19 -11.20
N GLY A 3 -13.27 -4.87 -11.19
CA GLY A 3 -12.15 -4.02 -10.73
C GLY A 3 -11.86 -4.06 -9.22
N SER A 4 -12.54 -4.93 -8.46
CA SER A 4 -12.36 -5.07 -7.00
C SER A 4 -11.64 -6.35 -6.60
N THR A 5 -11.10 -7.11 -7.54
CA THR A 5 -10.38 -8.37 -7.32
C THR A 5 -8.93 -8.25 -7.79
N LEU A 6 -7.99 -8.75 -7.00
CA LEU A 6 -6.55 -8.82 -7.29
C LEU A 6 -6.04 -10.22 -6.94
N GLY A 7 -5.04 -10.71 -7.69
CA GLY A 7 -4.43 -12.02 -7.53
C GLY A 7 -5.12 -13.10 -8.37
N THR A 8 -4.44 -14.22 -8.49
CA THR A 8 -4.85 -15.39 -9.29
C THR A 8 -5.06 -16.62 -8.41
N LEU A 9 -4.07 -17.04 -7.67
CA LEU A 9 -4.11 -18.16 -6.73
C LEU A 9 -4.33 -17.70 -5.28
N PHE A 10 -3.62 -16.67 -4.85
CA PHE A 10 -3.94 -15.94 -3.63
C PHE A 10 -4.72 -14.69 -4.01
N LYS A 11 -6.03 -14.79 -3.99
CA LYS A 11 -6.94 -13.81 -4.57
C LYS A 11 -7.70 -13.06 -3.49
N ILE A 12 -7.73 -11.73 -3.61
CA ILE A 12 -8.53 -10.89 -2.74
C ILE A 12 -9.64 -10.18 -3.50
N THR A 13 -10.81 -10.05 -2.89
CA THR A 13 -11.91 -9.23 -3.40
C THR A 13 -12.35 -8.27 -2.30
N THR A 14 -12.10 -6.96 -2.50
CA THR A 14 -12.53 -5.92 -1.55
C THR A 14 -13.94 -5.41 -1.89
N TRP A 15 -14.73 -5.09 -0.86
CA TRP A 15 -16.10 -4.62 -0.97
C TRP A 15 -16.43 -3.55 0.08
N GLY A 16 -17.58 -2.92 -0.08
CA GLY A 16 -18.08 -1.88 0.82
C GLY A 16 -17.55 -0.48 0.50
N GLU A 17 -18.18 0.53 1.07
CA GLU A 17 -17.91 1.96 0.87
C GLU A 17 -17.71 2.67 2.20
N SER A 18 -17.06 3.85 2.14
CA SER A 18 -16.72 4.65 3.32
C SER A 18 -17.93 5.08 4.15
N HIS A 19 -19.11 5.22 3.53
CA HIS A 19 -20.39 5.59 4.18
C HIS A 19 -21.44 4.48 4.09
N GLY A 20 -21.06 3.27 3.67
CA GLY A 20 -21.86 2.06 3.77
C GLY A 20 -21.87 1.49 5.20
N LYS A 21 -22.48 0.34 5.41
CA LYS A 21 -22.51 -0.35 6.72
C LYS A 21 -21.12 -0.81 7.18
N GLY A 22 -20.25 -1.16 6.25
CA GLY A 22 -18.90 -1.62 6.52
C GLY A 22 -18.06 -1.71 5.27
N VAL A 23 -16.79 -2.01 5.45
CA VAL A 23 -15.83 -2.36 4.40
C VAL A 23 -15.20 -3.70 4.75
N GLY A 24 -14.89 -4.50 3.74
CA GLY A 24 -14.33 -5.82 3.99
C GLY A 24 -13.57 -6.37 2.80
N VAL A 25 -13.09 -7.59 3.01
CA VAL A 25 -12.36 -8.36 1.99
C VAL A 25 -12.69 -9.84 2.13
N VAL A 26 -12.77 -10.51 1.00
CA VAL A 26 -12.73 -11.97 0.91
C VAL A 26 -11.36 -12.36 0.36
N ILE A 27 -10.68 -13.26 1.05
CA ILE A 27 -9.40 -13.85 0.65
C ILE A 27 -9.68 -15.29 0.25
N ASP A 28 -9.33 -15.65 -0.97
CA ASP A 28 -9.41 -17.01 -1.51
C ASP A 28 -8.01 -17.54 -1.82
N GLY A 29 -7.76 -18.83 -1.60
CA GLY A 29 -6.47 -19.47 -1.83
C GLY A 29 -5.48 -19.37 -0.66
N CYS A 30 -5.93 -19.00 0.54
CA CYS A 30 -5.08 -19.10 1.73
C CYS A 30 -4.91 -20.58 2.13
N PRO A 31 -3.67 -21.09 2.32
CA PRO A 31 -3.46 -22.47 2.78
C PRO A 31 -4.12 -22.75 4.13
N ALA A 32 -4.55 -24.00 4.33
CA ALA A 32 -5.04 -24.45 5.63
C ALA A 32 -3.88 -24.59 6.65
N GLY A 33 -4.18 -24.39 7.93
CA GLY A 33 -3.24 -24.63 9.03
C GLY A 33 -2.41 -23.42 9.46
N LEU A 34 -2.53 -22.28 8.80
CA LEU A 34 -1.91 -21.04 9.26
C LEU A 34 -2.59 -20.58 10.55
N SER A 35 -1.81 -20.34 11.61
CA SER A 35 -2.34 -19.75 12.85
C SER A 35 -2.84 -18.33 12.57
N LEU A 36 -4.10 -18.01 12.85
CA LEU A 36 -4.70 -16.69 12.54
C LEU A 36 -5.80 -16.34 13.54
N CYS A 37 -5.74 -15.10 14.04
CA CYS A 37 -6.81 -14.50 14.84
C CYS A 37 -6.94 -13.00 14.49
N GLU A 38 -8.01 -12.36 14.97
CA GLU A 38 -8.27 -10.95 14.75
C GLU A 38 -7.11 -10.04 15.20
N ALA A 39 -6.45 -10.40 16.31
CA ALA A 39 -5.32 -9.62 16.85
C ALA A 39 -4.12 -9.56 15.89
N ASP A 40 -3.91 -10.59 15.07
CA ASP A 40 -2.85 -10.60 14.05
C ASP A 40 -3.13 -9.55 12.97
N ILE A 41 -4.38 -9.44 12.55
CA ILE A 41 -4.84 -8.50 11.51
C ILE A 41 -4.93 -7.08 12.08
N GLN A 42 -5.42 -6.96 13.31
CA GLN A 42 -5.62 -5.67 13.97
C GLN A 42 -4.33 -4.85 14.11
N LYS A 43 -3.19 -5.50 14.38
CA LYS A 43 -1.86 -4.85 14.42
C LYS A 43 -1.54 -4.07 13.13
N PHE A 44 -1.95 -4.59 11.98
CA PHE A 44 -1.77 -3.93 10.69
C PHE A 44 -2.78 -2.80 10.49
N LEU A 45 -4.04 -3.04 10.84
CA LEU A 45 -5.09 -2.02 10.77
C LEU A 45 -4.81 -0.85 11.71
N ASP A 46 -4.20 -1.10 12.86
CA ASP A 46 -3.78 -0.06 13.81
C ASP A 46 -2.74 0.89 13.19
N ARG A 47 -1.82 0.41 12.37
CA ARG A 47 -0.87 1.24 11.63
C ARG A 47 -1.55 2.09 10.54
N ARG A 48 -2.72 1.65 10.01
CA ARG A 48 -3.48 2.33 8.96
C ARG A 48 -4.49 3.34 9.50
N LYS A 49 -5.11 3.10 10.65
CA LYS A 49 -6.25 3.87 11.15
C LYS A 49 -5.97 5.37 11.27
N PRO A 50 -7.00 6.24 11.18
CA PRO A 50 -6.85 7.68 11.37
C PRO A 50 -6.56 8.04 12.85
N GLY A 51 -6.15 9.28 13.10
CA GLY A 51 -6.03 9.82 14.45
C GLY A 51 -4.79 9.38 15.25
N GLN A 52 -3.75 8.88 14.58
CA GLN A 52 -2.52 8.43 15.24
C GLN A 52 -1.52 9.55 15.55
N SER A 53 -1.65 10.70 14.90
CA SER A 53 -0.79 11.85 15.10
C SER A 53 -1.52 13.16 14.85
N ARG A 54 -0.92 14.28 15.22
CA ARG A 54 -1.44 15.63 14.90
C ARG A 54 -1.46 15.92 13.39
N TYR A 55 -0.71 15.16 12.61
CA TYR A 55 -0.67 15.25 11.15
C TYR A 55 -1.68 14.35 10.44
N ALA A 56 -2.47 13.58 11.19
CA ALA A 56 -3.58 12.80 10.69
C ALA A 56 -4.91 13.48 11.03
N THR A 57 -5.96 13.14 10.27
CA THR A 57 -7.32 13.60 10.60
C THR A 57 -7.67 13.26 12.06
N PRO A 58 -8.35 14.16 12.79
CA PRO A 58 -8.75 13.93 14.19
C PRO A 58 -9.88 12.90 14.35
N ARG A 59 -10.28 12.22 13.28
CA ARG A 59 -11.24 11.11 13.34
C ARG A 59 -10.65 9.97 14.18
N LYS A 60 -11.44 9.46 15.12
CA LYS A 60 -11.10 8.26 15.88
C LYS A 60 -12.01 7.14 15.40
N GLU A 61 -11.42 6.10 14.85
CA GLU A 61 -12.10 4.88 14.43
C GLU A 61 -11.24 3.71 14.91
N ASP A 62 -11.86 2.74 15.55
CA ASP A 62 -11.13 1.59 16.10
C ASP A 62 -10.72 0.63 14.98
N ASP A 63 -11.44 0.67 13.83
CA ASP A 63 -11.27 -0.24 12.69
C ASP A 63 -11.20 -1.70 13.15
N ALA A 64 -12.02 -2.06 14.16
CA ALA A 64 -12.05 -3.40 14.73
C ALA A 64 -12.48 -4.41 13.65
N VAL A 65 -11.61 -5.37 13.38
CA VAL A 65 -11.84 -6.41 12.39
C VAL A 65 -12.57 -7.59 13.01
N GLU A 66 -13.49 -8.18 12.25
CA GLU A 66 -14.15 -9.44 12.57
C GLU A 66 -13.86 -10.47 11.48
N ILE A 67 -13.50 -11.69 11.88
CA ILE A 67 -13.35 -12.84 10.98
C ILE A 67 -14.69 -13.55 10.90
N LEU A 68 -15.30 -13.58 9.71
CA LEU A 68 -16.62 -14.18 9.52
C LEU A 68 -16.56 -15.64 9.01
N SER A 69 -15.45 -16.06 8.39
CA SER A 69 -15.27 -17.41 7.85
C SER A 69 -13.79 -17.73 7.61
N GLY A 70 -13.49 -18.99 7.33
CA GLY A 70 -12.17 -19.46 6.91
C GLY A 70 -11.18 -19.72 8.04
N VAL A 71 -11.61 -19.61 9.31
CA VAL A 71 -10.79 -19.90 10.49
C VAL A 71 -11.58 -20.78 11.47
N PHE A 72 -10.96 -21.83 11.99
CA PHE A 72 -11.49 -22.72 12.99
C PHE A 72 -10.39 -23.04 14.01
N GLU A 73 -10.70 -22.93 15.31
CA GLU A 73 -9.76 -23.14 16.42
C GLU A 73 -8.42 -22.41 16.23
N GLY A 74 -8.47 -21.16 15.75
CA GLY A 74 -7.30 -20.30 15.55
C GLY A 74 -6.42 -20.68 14.37
N LYS A 75 -6.89 -21.51 13.43
CA LYS A 75 -6.18 -21.90 12.21
C LYS A 75 -7.05 -21.70 10.98
N THR A 76 -6.42 -21.33 9.87
CA THR A 76 -7.07 -21.25 8.56
C THR A 76 -7.52 -22.64 8.11
N THR A 77 -8.67 -22.71 7.41
CA THR A 77 -9.29 -23.97 6.98
C THR A 77 -9.04 -24.31 5.51
N GLY A 78 -8.41 -23.41 4.74
CA GLY A 78 -8.27 -23.55 3.29
C GLY A 78 -9.51 -23.10 2.49
N THR A 79 -10.57 -22.67 3.19
CA THR A 79 -11.76 -22.08 2.58
C THR A 79 -11.67 -20.56 2.58
N PRO A 80 -12.51 -19.83 1.82
CA PRO A 80 -12.43 -18.36 1.77
C PRO A 80 -12.53 -17.70 3.15
N ILE A 81 -11.58 -16.81 3.44
CA ILE A 81 -11.56 -16.00 4.66
C ILE A 81 -12.31 -14.70 4.36
N SER A 82 -13.39 -14.45 5.08
CA SER A 82 -14.13 -13.19 5.00
C SER A 82 -13.86 -12.33 6.21
N LEU A 83 -13.39 -11.10 5.96
CA LEU A 83 -13.05 -10.10 6.98
C LEU A 83 -13.92 -8.87 6.80
N VAL A 84 -14.40 -8.29 7.89
CA VAL A 84 -15.21 -7.07 7.89
C VAL A 84 -14.79 -6.10 8.99
N VAL A 85 -14.87 -4.81 8.67
CA VAL A 85 -14.81 -3.70 9.64
C VAL A 85 -16.08 -2.88 9.46
N PHE A 86 -16.89 -2.78 10.52
CA PHE A 86 -18.13 -2.00 10.50
C PHE A 86 -17.86 -0.51 10.67
N ASN A 87 -18.59 0.31 9.89
CA ASN A 87 -18.54 1.76 9.99
C ASN A 87 -19.44 2.22 11.16
N ARG A 88 -18.86 2.75 12.24
CA ARG A 88 -19.62 3.17 13.44
C ARG A 88 -19.84 4.67 13.55
N ASN A 89 -19.00 5.52 12.93
CA ASN A 89 -18.99 6.97 13.09
C ASN A 89 -19.18 7.73 11.77
N GLN A 90 -20.23 7.39 11.02
CA GLN A 90 -20.57 8.09 9.77
C GLN A 90 -21.28 9.43 10.09
N GLN A 91 -20.71 10.55 9.64
CA GLN A 91 -21.36 11.85 9.68
C GLN A 91 -21.68 12.30 8.25
N SER A 92 -22.82 11.87 7.73
CA SER A 92 -23.27 12.19 6.36
C SER A 92 -23.73 13.65 6.20
N LYS A 93 -23.95 14.41 7.27
CA LYS A 93 -24.38 15.81 7.22
C LYS A 93 -23.33 16.78 6.65
N ASP A 94 -22.05 16.42 6.71
CA ASP A 94 -20.92 17.26 6.29
C ASP A 94 -20.71 17.30 4.76
N TYR A 95 -21.55 16.61 3.98
CA TYR A 95 -21.31 16.41 2.54
C TYR A 95 -22.36 17.03 1.63
N SER A 96 -23.37 17.75 2.14
CA SER A 96 -24.46 18.30 1.32
C SER A 96 -23.97 19.35 0.30
N GLU A 97 -23.01 20.19 0.67
CA GLU A 97 -22.44 21.20 -0.23
C GLU A 97 -21.61 20.53 -1.35
N ILE A 98 -20.96 19.41 -1.07
CA ILE A 98 -20.09 18.67 -2.01
C ILE A 98 -20.91 18.01 -3.13
N ALA A 99 -22.22 17.84 -2.93
CA ALA A 99 -23.10 17.28 -3.95
C ALA A 99 -23.14 18.13 -5.22
N SER A 100 -22.99 19.46 -5.09
CA SER A 100 -23.25 20.42 -6.18
C SER A 100 -22.04 20.74 -7.05
N TYR A 101 -20.81 20.36 -6.65
CA TYR A 101 -19.58 20.70 -7.39
C TYR A 101 -18.58 19.53 -7.44
N TYR A 102 -17.55 19.66 -8.27
CA TYR A 102 -16.47 18.68 -8.41
C TYR A 102 -15.26 19.14 -7.61
N ARG A 103 -14.89 18.39 -6.58
CA ARG A 103 -13.70 18.72 -5.76
C ARG A 103 -12.42 18.57 -6.58
N PRO A 104 -11.53 19.57 -6.61
CA PRO A 104 -10.24 19.47 -7.26
C PRO A 104 -9.46 18.24 -6.77
N GLY A 105 -8.84 17.50 -7.69
CA GLY A 105 -8.02 16.35 -7.37
C GLY A 105 -8.73 15.10 -6.83
N HIS A 106 -10.07 15.11 -6.73
CA HIS A 106 -10.89 13.95 -6.34
C HIS A 106 -11.54 13.28 -7.56
N ALA A 107 -12.16 12.12 -7.33
CA ALA A 107 -12.77 11.32 -8.38
C ALA A 107 -14.24 11.69 -8.68
N ASP A 108 -14.75 12.81 -8.15
CA ASP A 108 -16.16 13.18 -8.24
C ASP A 108 -16.66 13.21 -9.69
N TYR A 109 -15.98 13.93 -10.55
CA TYR A 109 -16.32 14.04 -11.98
C TYR A 109 -16.23 12.68 -12.69
N THR A 110 -15.17 11.92 -12.43
CA THR A 110 -14.94 10.63 -13.11
C THR A 110 -15.98 9.58 -12.71
N PHE A 111 -16.52 9.63 -11.48
CA PHE A 111 -17.62 8.76 -11.06
C PHE A 111 -18.91 9.10 -11.76
N ASP A 112 -19.27 10.40 -11.85
CA ASP A 112 -20.47 10.85 -12.57
C ASP A 112 -20.38 10.46 -14.07
N GLN A 113 -19.21 10.64 -14.71
CA GLN A 113 -19.00 10.27 -16.11
C GLN A 113 -19.07 8.75 -16.34
N LYS A 114 -18.56 7.96 -15.42
CA LYS A 114 -18.51 6.50 -15.59
C LYS A 114 -19.80 5.80 -15.24
N TYR A 115 -20.46 6.23 -14.16
CA TYR A 115 -21.61 5.52 -13.60
C TYR A 115 -22.95 6.28 -13.75
N GLY A 116 -22.92 7.54 -14.25
CA GLY A 116 -24.08 8.38 -14.43
C GLY A 116 -24.57 9.07 -13.14
N PHE A 117 -24.05 8.65 -11.99
CA PHE A 117 -24.32 9.26 -10.68
C PHE A 117 -23.23 8.84 -9.67
N ARG A 118 -23.14 9.55 -8.57
CA ARG A 118 -22.22 9.21 -7.46
C ARG A 118 -22.90 9.30 -6.11
N ASP A 119 -22.43 8.51 -5.15
CA ASP A 119 -22.68 8.78 -3.74
C ASP A 119 -21.72 9.89 -3.28
N TYR A 120 -22.24 11.11 -3.12
CA TYR A 120 -21.47 12.29 -2.74
C TYR A 120 -21.06 12.29 -1.25
N ARG A 121 -21.57 11.37 -0.43
CA ARG A 121 -21.28 11.24 1.01
C ARG A 121 -19.85 10.69 1.26
N GLY A 122 -18.84 11.22 0.59
CA GLY A 122 -17.45 10.86 0.69
C GLY A 122 -16.89 10.28 -0.60
N GLY A 123 -15.78 9.56 -0.54
CA GLY A 123 -15.10 9.01 -1.72
C GLY A 123 -15.58 7.63 -2.17
N GLY A 124 -16.58 7.03 -1.52
CA GLY A 124 -17.07 5.69 -1.83
C GLY A 124 -15.93 4.68 -1.89
N ARG A 125 -15.84 3.93 -3.00
CA ARG A 125 -14.75 2.98 -3.30
C ARG A 125 -13.40 3.64 -3.57
N SER A 126 -13.33 4.94 -3.85
CA SER A 126 -12.07 5.70 -4.01
C SER A 126 -11.60 6.37 -2.71
N SER A 127 -12.30 6.16 -1.61
CA SER A 127 -11.90 6.63 -0.28
C SER A 127 -10.68 5.86 0.24
N GLY A 128 -9.80 6.55 1.01
CA GLY A 128 -8.72 5.88 1.72
C GLY A 128 -9.20 4.80 2.71
N ARG A 129 -10.49 4.80 3.08
CA ARG A 129 -11.08 3.75 3.93
C ARG A 129 -11.16 2.38 3.24
N GLU A 130 -11.21 2.33 1.91
CA GLU A 130 -11.16 1.10 1.13
C GLU A 130 -9.90 0.27 1.42
N THR A 131 -8.80 0.94 1.78
CA THR A 131 -7.54 0.28 2.11
C THR A 131 -7.60 -0.62 3.36
N ILE A 132 -8.66 -0.56 4.17
CA ILE A 132 -8.91 -1.50 5.27
C ILE A 132 -8.90 -2.94 4.75
N GLY A 133 -9.65 -3.22 3.68
CA GLY A 133 -9.71 -4.55 3.10
C GLY A 133 -8.35 -5.03 2.58
N ARG A 134 -7.57 -4.12 1.96
CA ARG A 134 -6.21 -4.41 1.48
C ARG A 134 -5.26 -4.74 2.62
N VAL A 135 -5.27 -3.94 3.69
CA VAL A 135 -4.40 -4.13 4.85
C VAL A 135 -4.79 -5.39 5.64
N ALA A 136 -6.08 -5.66 5.79
CA ALA A 136 -6.55 -6.88 6.43
C ALA A 136 -6.08 -8.15 5.67
N ALA A 137 -6.19 -8.17 4.34
CA ALA A 137 -5.67 -9.26 3.52
C ALA A 137 -4.14 -9.31 3.51
N GLY A 138 -3.48 -8.14 3.50
CA GLY A 138 -2.03 -8.02 3.59
C GLY A 138 -1.46 -8.61 4.89
N ALA A 139 -2.15 -8.44 6.01
CA ALA A 139 -1.74 -9.04 7.27
C ALA A 139 -1.69 -10.57 7.19
N VAL A 140 -2.67 -11.19 6.53
CA VAL A 140 -2.67 -12.65 6.27
C VAL A 140 -1.52 -13.03 5.35
N ALA A 141 -1.29 -12.26 4.27
CA ALA A 141 -0.20 -12.49 3.33
C ALA A 141 1.18 -12.38 4.00
N VAL A 142 1.42 -11.33 4.82
CA VAL A 142 2.68 -11.17 5.57
C VAL A 142 2.89 -12.35 6.53
N LYS A 143 1.83 -12.84 7.17
CA LYS A 143 1.94 -13.98 8.07
C LYS A 143 2.37 -15.26 7.34
N ILE A 144 1.84 -15.52 6.13
CA ILE A 144 2.29 -16.62 5.26
C ILE A 144 3.76 -16.44 4.91
N LEU A 145 4.17 -15.23 4.52
CA LEU A 145 5.53 -14.94 4.08
C LEU A 145 6.55 -15.05 5.22
N ASN A 146 6.18 -14.66 6.42
CA ASN A 146 7.04 -14.82 7.61
C ASN A 146 7.34 -16.31 7.91
N GLU A 147 6.36 -17.22 7.73
CA GLU A 147 6.61 -18.67 7.85
C GLU A 147 7.61 -19.20 6.80
N LEU A 148 7.77 -18.46 5.69
CA LEU A 148 8.72 -18.77 4.62
C LEU A 148 10.05 -17.99 4.74
N GLY A 149 10.24 -17.22 5.83
CA GLY A 149 11.44 -16.40 6.05
C GLY A 149 11.52 -15.12 5.22
N ILE A 150 10.40 -14.71 4.59
CA ILE A 150 10.32 -13.47 3.80
C ILE A 150 9.77 -12.36 4.69
N THR A 151 10.51 -11.25 4.81
CA THR A 151 10.20 -10.14 5.72
C THR A 151 10.18 -8.80 5.01
N PHE A 152 9.54 -7.81 5.62
CA PHE A 152 9.35 -6.47 5.06
C PHE A 152 9.97 -5.40 5.96
N MET A 153 10.66 -4.45 5.33
CA MET A 153 11.07 -3.18 5.93
C MET A 153 10.41 -2.06 5.12
N THR A 154 9.32 -1.51 5.63
CA THR A 154 8.54 -0.48 4.91
C THR A 154 8.47 0.79 5.75
N TYR A 155 8.79 1.94 5.14
CA TYR A 155 8.93 3.20 5.83
C TYR A 155 8.69 4.42 4.92
N THR A 156 8.55 5.57 5.53
CA THR A 156 8.50 6.86 4.81
C THR A 156 9.91 7.27 4.40
N LYS A 157 10.18 7.28 3.09
CA LYS A 157 11.46 7.69 2.51
C LYS A 157 11.62 9.20 2.43
N SER A 158 10.50 9.91 2.13
CA SER A 158 10.50 11.37 2.13
C SER A 158 9.11 11.94 2.38
N ILE A 159 9.07 13.16 2.89
CA ILE A 159 7.86 14.00 3.00
C ILE A 159 8.19 15.35 2.37
N GLY A 160 7.48 15.73 1.31
CA GLY A 160 7.81 16.92 0.53
C GLY A 160 9.29 16.90 0.12
N PRO A 161 10.06 17.97 0.43
CA PRO A 161 11.49 18.06 0.12
C PRO A 161 12.40 17.34 1.12
N ILE A 162 11.87 16.88 2.26
CA ILE A 162 12.66 16.27 3.33
C ILE A 162 12.78 14.76 3.06
N ALA A 163 14.00 14.27 2.91
CA ALA A 163 14.31 12.88 2.63
C ALA A 163 15.24 12.27 3.69
N VAL A 164 15.07 10.98 3.90
CA VAL A 164 15.95 10.15 4.75
C VAL A 164 17.35 10.13 4.16
N SER A 165 18.36 10.45 4.98
CA SER A 165 19.77 10.35 4.62
C SER A 165 20.29 8.93 4.80
N SER A 166 21.07 8.43 3.85
CA SER A 166 21.70 7.12 3.96
C SER A 166 22.68 7.02 5.14
N GLY A 167 23.27 8.14 5.54
CA GLY A 167 24.20 8.20 6.67
C GLY A 167 23.52 8.16 8.06
N HIS A 168 22.22 8.44 8.14
CA HIS A 168 21.45 8.47 9.39
C HIS A 168 20.37 7.39 9.45
N PHE A 169 20.41 6.43 8.54
CA PHE A 169 19.40 5.37 8.44
C PHE A 169 19.46 4.40 9.63
N ASP A 170 18.42 4.40 10.46
CA ASP A 170 18.19 3.41 11.51
C ASP A 170 16.73 2.95 11.48
N PHE A 171 16.50 1.71 11.05
CA PHE A 171 15.14 1.17 10.96
C PHE A 171 14.39 1.12 12.31
N SER A 172 15.12 1.07 13.43
CA SER A 172 14.50 1.09 14.75
C SER A 172 13.78 2.42 15.08
N GLU A 173 14.10 3.51 14.36
CA GLU A 173 13.46 4.81 14.49
C GLU A 173 12.05 4.85 13.86
N VAL A 174 11.74 3.94 12.92
CA VAL A 174 10.46 3.92 12.17
C VAL A 174 9.24 3.93 13.09
N THR A 175 9.30 3.21 14.20
CA THR A 175 8.17 3.12 15.16
C THR A 175 8.23 4.15 16.29
N LYS A 176 9.28 4.97 16.37
CA LYS A 176 9.48 5.95 17.43
C LYS A 176 8.97 7.35 17.07
N ASN A 177 8.69 7.60 15.79
CA ASN A 177 8.14 8.87 15.31
C ASN A 177 6.83 8.67 14.54
N PRO A 178 5.94 9.68 14.51
CA PRO A 178 4.61 9.55 13.91
C PRO A 178 4.63 9.52 12.38
N LEU A 179 5.79 9.78 11.77
CA LEU A 179 5.95 9.85 10.31
C LEU A 179 6.51 8.56 9.72
N TYR A 180 6.86 7.56 10.55
CA TYR A 180 7.48 6.29 10.14
C TYR A 180 8.76 6.49 9.33
N MET A 181 9.59 7.49 9.68
CA MET A 181 10.89 7.74 9.04
C MET A 181 12.02 7.04 9.81
N PRO A 182 12.93 6.33 9.14
CA PRO A 182 14.10 5.67 9.75
C PRO A 182 15.29 6.63 9.95
N ASP A 183 15.05 7.90 10.24
CA ASP A 183 16.02 8.97 10.42
C ASP A 183 15.38 10.01 11.35
N ALA A 184 15.87 10.10 12.58
CA ALA A 184 15.27 10.95 13.60
C ALA A 184 15.38 12.46 13.24
N GLU A 185 16.49 12.88 12.63
CA GLU A 185 16.69 14.27 12.19
C GLU A 185 15.78 14.61 11.02
N ALA A 186 15.67 13.70 10.03
CA ALA A 186 14.74 13.88 8.92
C ALA A 186 13.28 13.89 9.41
N ALA A 187 12.93 13.08 10.41
CA ALA A 187 11.59 13.07 11.00
C ALA A 187 11.25 14.42 11.65
N GLU A 188 12.16 15.00 12.45
CA GLU A 188 11.98 16.31 13.08
C GLU A 188 11.85 17.43 12.02
N ASN A 189 12.71 17.43 11.00
CA ASN A 189 12.65 18.39 9.90
C ASN A 189 11.34 18.26 9.11
N ALA A 190 10.85 17.03 8.90
CA ALA A 190 9.58 16.77 8.22
C ALA A 190 8.37 17.22 9.06
N GLU A 191 8.43 17.10 10.39
CA GLU A 191 7.41 17.65 11.30
C GLU A 191 7.33 19.17 11.19
N ASN A 192 8.48 19.87 11.23
CA ASN A 192 8.55 21.31 11.07
C ASN A 192 8.01 21.77 9.70
N TYR A 193 8.33 21.02 8.64
CA TYR A 193 7.79 21.28 7.31
C TYR A 193 6.26 21.10 7.23
N LEU A 194 5.72 20.06 7.87
CA LEU A 194 4.28 19.83 7.93
C LEU A 194 3.54 20.90 8.74
N ASP A 195 4.15 21.41 9.83
CA ASP A 195 3.57 22.51 10.59
C ASP A 195 3.46 23.80 9.74
N ALA A 196 4.45 24.07 8.90
CA ALA A 196 4.38 25.16 7.93
C ALA A 196 3.26 24.93 6.89
N CYS A 197 3.14 23.71 6.32
CA CYS A 197 2.06 23.36 5.42
C CYS A 197 0.68 23.56 6.07
N MET A 198 0.50 23.16 7.33
CA MET A 198 -0.77 23.33 8.06
C MET A 198 -1.10 24.80 8.27
N THR A 199 -0.10 25.64 8.57
CA THR A 199 -0.27 27.10 8.71
C THR A 199 -0.75 27.73 7.40
N GLU A 200 -0.29 27.22 6.27
CA GLU A 200 -0.69 27.63 4.92
C GLU A 200 -2.00 26.98 4.45
N LEU A 201 -2.68 26.23 5.31
CA LEU A 201 -3.91 25.48 4.97
C LEU A 201 -3.69 24.48 3.81
N ASN A 202 -2.51 23.94 3.69
CA ASN A 202 -2.02 23.10 2.60
C ASN A 202 -1.75 21.66 3.08
N SER A 203 -1.28 20.80 2.18
CA SER A 203 -0.91 19.41 2.42
C SER A 203 0.37 19.03 1.69
N SER A 204 0.98 17.92 2.08
CA SER A 204 2.18 17.40 1.45
C SER A 204 2.00 15.98 0.93
N GLY A 205 2.77 15.64 -0.09
CA GLY A 205 3.03 14.28 -0.55
C GLY A 205 4.33 13.73 0.00
N GLY A 206 4.76 12.59 -0.51
CA GLY A 206 6.04 11.97 -0.17
C GLY A 206 6.22 10.61 -0.80
N ILE A 207 7.25 9.90 -0.39
CA ILE A 207 7.62 8.60 -0.92
C ILE A 207 7.64 7.56 0.21
N VAL A 208 7.02 6.41 -0.04
CA VAL A 208 7.17 5.19 0.76
C VAL A 208 8.19 4.29 0.06
N GLU A 209 9.16 3.76 0.80
CA GLU A 209 10.07 2.71 0.34
C GLU A 209 9.76 1.40 1.08
N CYS A 210 9.73 0.31 0.34
CA CYS A 210 9.52 -1.04 0.86
C CYS A 210 10.65 -1.94 0.40
N ILE A 211 11.35 -2.55 1.35
CA ILE A 211 12.41 -3.52 1.14
C ILE A 211 11.89 -4.90 1.55
N ILE A 212 11.91 -5.86 0.62
CA ILE A 212 11.48 -7.24 0.85
C ILE A 212 12.71 -8.11 0.91
N LYS A 213 12.93 -8.77 2.04
CA LYS A 213 14.10 -9.62 2.30
C LYS A 213 13.74 -11.10 2.29
N GLY A 214 14.70 -11.94 1.96
CA GLY A 214 14.54 -13.40 2.01
C GLY A 214 13.84 -13.99 0.80
N MET A 215 13.68 -13.23 -0.28
CA MET A 215 13.07 -13.75 -1.51
C MET A 215 13.97 -14.80 -2.16
N PRO A 216 13.46 -16.01 -2.47
CA PRO A 216 14.19 -16.96 -3.31
C PRO A 216 14.32 -16.41 -4.73
N ALA A 217 15.40 -16.79 -5.43
CA ALA A 217 15.56 -16.47 -6.84
C ALA A 217 14.56 -17.26 -7.70
N GLY A 218 14.05 -16.65 -8.79
CA GLY A 218 13.22 -17.31 -9.80
C GLY A 218 11.71 -17.19 -9.56
N ILE A 219 11.24 -16.29 -8.70
CA ILE A 219 9.81 -16.03 -8.46
C ILE A 219 9.32 -14.92 -9.39
N GLY A 220 8.24 -15.19 -10.12
CA GLY A 220 7.68 -14.34 -11.16
C GLY A 220 7.90 -14.95 -12.54
N ASP A 221 7.39 -14.27 -13.57
CA ASP A 221 7.42 -14.76 -14.94
C ASP A 221 8.04 -13.72 -15.88
N PRO A 222 8.58 -14.15 -17.03
CA PRO A 222 8.94 -13.23 -18.10
C PRO A 222 7.69 -12.67 -18.80
N VAL A 223 7.88 -11.69 -19.67
CA VAL A 223 6.89 -11.06 -20.55
C VAL A 223 5.87 -10.24 -19.75
N PHE A 224 4.60 -10.64 -19.64
CA PHE A 224 3.52 -9.79 -19.10
C PHE A 224 3.31 -9.94 -17.60
N GLU A 225 3.56 -11.12 -17.04
CA GLU A 225 3.39 -11.42 -15.62
C GLU A 225 4.69 -11.22 -14.82
N LYS A 226 5.53 -10.27 -15.25
CA LYS A 226 6.74 -9.90 -14.52
C LYS A 226 6.42 -9.51 -13.09
N LEU A 227 7.23 -9.96 -12.14
CA LEU A 227 7.05 -9.63 -10.73
C LEU A 227 7.00 -8.11 -10.49
N ASN A 228 7.90 -7.35 -11.13
CA ASN A 228 7.89 -5.89 -11.03
C ASN A 228 6.64 -5.25 -11.67
N ALA A 229 6.07 -5.84 -12.73
CA ALA A 229 4.85 -5.36 -13.35
C ALA A 229 3.63 -5.60 -12.43
N ASN A 230 3.55 -6.78 -11.80
CA ASN A 230 2.48 -7.10 -10.86
C ASN A 230 2.60 -6.29 -9.56
N LEU A 231 3.80 -6.06 -9.03
CA LEU A 231 4.05 -5.14 -7.92
C LEU A 231 3.62 -3.72 -8.28
N ALA A 232 3.98 -3.23 -9.47
CA ALA A 232 3.56 -1.93 -9.95
C ALA A 232 2.04 -1.82 -10.06
N LYS A 233 1.34 -2.81 -10.65
CA LYS A 233 -0.11 -2.87 -10.75
C LYS A 233 -0.77 -2.80 -9.36
N ALA A 234 -0.27 -3.58 -8.41
CA ALA A 234 -0.81 -3.63 -7.06
C ALA A 234 -0.62 -2.30 -6.32
N VAL A 235 0.60 -1.75 -6.30
CA VAL A 235 0.94 -0.51 -5.61
C VAL A 235 0.31 0.71 -6.29
N MET A 236 0.33 0.80 -7.62
CA MET A 236 -0.33 1.88 -8.39
C MET A 236 -1.85 1.89 -8.23
N SER A 237 -2.46 0.78 -7.82
CA SER A 237 -3.89 0.70 -7.53
C SER A 237 -4.28 1.38 -6.20
N ILE A 238 -3.31 1.71 -5.34
CA ILE A 238 -3.55 2.44 -4.09
C ILE A 238 -3.94 3.88 -4.42
N GLY A 239 -5.02 4.37 -3.80
CA GLY A 239 -5.43 5.76 -3.96
C GLY A 239 -4.31 6.74 -3.60
N ALA A 240 -4.16 7.79 -4.39
CA ALA A 240 -3.11 8.82 -4.29
C ALA A 240 -1.69 8.41 -4.74
N VAL A 241 -1.40 7.15 -5.01
CA VAL A 241 -0.13 6.75 -5.63
C VAL A 241 -0.07 7.26 -7.08
N LYS A 242 1.06 7.87 -7.47
CA LYS A 242 1.30 8.50 -8.77
C LYS A 242 2.59 8.05 -9.44
N GLY A 243 3.46 7.37 -8.72
CA GLY A 243 4.71 6.83 -9.24
C GLY A 243 5.07 5.53 -8.55
N PHE A 244 5.79 4.68 -9.26
CA PHE A 244 6.32 3.41 -8.78
C PHE A 244 7.71 3.18 -9.38
N GLU A 245 8.65 2.73 -8.57
CA GLU A 245 10.01 2.42 -8.97
C GLU A 245 10.47 1.10 -8.36
N ILE A 246 11.38 0.42 -9.07
CA ILE A 246 12.14 -0.73 -8.59
C ILE A 246 13.63 -0.41 -8.70
N GLY A 247 14.43 -0.74 -7.69
CA GLY A 247 15.87 -0.51 -7.67
C GLY A 247 16.21 0.97 -7.84
N ASP A 248 17.08 1.30 -8.77
CA ASP A 248 17.46 2.68 -9.06
C ASP A 248 16.35 3.49 -9.76
N GLY A 249 15.24 2.83 -10.18
CA GLY A 249 14.07 3.50 -10.72
C GLY A 249 14.38 4.36 -11.94
N PHE A 250 13.93 5.64 -11.93
CA PHE A 250 14.17 6.57 -13.05
C PHE A 250 15.64 6.99 -13.22
N ASP A 251 16.49 6.82 -12.19
CA ASP A 251 17.90 7.19 -12.28
C ASP A 251 18.69 6.29 -13.24
N VAL A 252 18.19 5.09 -13.57
CA VAL A 252 18.78 4.22 -14.59
C VAL A 252 18.92 4.91 -15.96
N ALA A 253 18.04 5.88 -16.26
CA ALA A 253 18.10 6.64 -17.52
C ALA A 253 19.35 7.51 -17.65
N LYS A 254 20.02 7.82 -16.54
CA LYS A 254 21.28 8.58 -16.47
C LYS A 254 22.50 7.68 -16.37
N ALA A 255 22.30 6.38 -16.11
CA ALA A 255 23.38 5.42 -15.93
C ALA A 255 23.94 4.92 -17.28
N THR A 256 25.12 4.34 -17.22
CA THR A 256 25.70 3.57 -18.34
C THR A 256 25.65 2.09 -17.99
N GLY A 257 25.66 1.19 -18.99
CA GLY A 257 25.64 -0.24 -18.73
C GLY A 257 26.79 -0.70 -17.80
N LYS A 258 27.96 -0.08 -17.92
CA LYS A 258 29.11 -0.37 -17.05
C LYS A 258 28.84 -0.08 -15.56
N ASN A 259 28.07 0.98 -15.27
CA ASN A 259 27.81 1.43 -13.91
C ASN A 259 26.50 0.86 -13.35
N ASN A 260 25.60 0.40 -14.21
CA ASN A 260 24.29 -0.12 -13.82
C ASN A 260 24.22 -1.66 -13.73
N ASN A 261 25.17 -2.38 -14.36
CA ASN A 261 25.13 -3.84 -14.34
C ASN A 261 25.54 -4.39 -12.97
N ASP A 262 24.63 -5.14 -12.36
CA ASP A 262 24.89 -5.86 -11.11
C ASP A 262 25.75 -7.11 -11.42
N ALA A 263 27.01 -7.08 -11.07
CA ALA A 263 27.92 -8.21 -11.29
C ALA A 263 27.54 -9.39 -10.37
N PHE A 264 27.46 -10.59 -10.92
CA PHE A 264 27.34 -11.80 -10.12
C PHE A 264 28.67 -12.14 -9.45
N VAL A 265 28.60 -12.50 -8.18
CA VAL A 265 29.77 -12.86 -7.33
C VAL A 265 29.45 -14.12 -6.54
N LEU A 266 30.50 -14.77 -6.03
CA LEU A 266 30.34 -15.84 -5.06
C LEU A 266 30.20 -15.22 -3.67
N GLY A 267 29.04 -15.44 -3.02
CA GLY A 267 28.79 -14.99 -1.65
C GLY A 267 29.65 -15.76 -0.61
N GLU A 268 29.70 -15.26 0.60
CA GLU A 268 30.46 -15.90 1.71
C GLU A 268 29.95 -17.30 2.05
N ASP A 269 28.67 -17.57 1.78
CA ASP A 269 28.03 -18.88 1.95
C ASP A 269 28.24 -19.83 0.75
N GLY A 270 29.04 -19.44 -0.24
CA GLY A 270 29.31 -20.19 -1.47
C GLY A 270 28.18 -20.18 -2.49
N ARG A 271 27.14 -19.37 -2.29
CA ARG A 271 26.02 -19.18 -3.23
C ARG A 271 26.30 -18.03 -4.18
N ILE A 272 25.60 -18.05 -5.33
CA ILE A 272 25.63 -16.93 -6.27
C ILE A 272 24.87 -15.75 -5.63
N ALA A 273 25.54 -14.60 -5.61
CA ALA A 273 25.01 -13.32 -5.11
C ALA A 273 25.32 -12.22 -6.13
N LYS A 274 24.92 -10.99 -5.83
CA LYS A 274 25.28 -9.80 -6.63
C LYS A 274 26.16 -8.85 -5.80
N ALA A 275 27.09 -8.17 -6.46
CA ALA A 275 27.96 -7.16 -5.85
C ALA A 275 27.20 -5.86 -5.56
N THR A 276 26.18 -5.54 -6.36
CA THR A 276 25.32 -4.36 -6.28
C THR A 276 23.86 -4.77 -6.50
N ASN A 277 22.91 -3.86 -6.30
CA ASN A 277 21.50 -4.14 -6.47
C ASN A 277 20.75 -3.00 -7.19
N HIS A 278 21.30 -2.51 -8.29
CA HIS A 278 20.70 -1.48 -9.14
C HIS A 278 19.34 -1.92 -9.71
N ALA A 279 19.23 -3.21 -10.07
CA ALA A 279 18.00 -3.82 -10.56
C ALA A 279 16.90 -3.97 -9.47
N GLY A 280 17.24 -3.75 -8.18
CA GLY A 280 16.29 -3.85 -7.08
C GLY A 280 15.71 -5.24 -6.87
N GLY A 281 16.52 -6.30 -7.02
CA GLY A 281 16.17 -7.69 -6.73
C GLY A 281 15.37 -8.41 -7.81
N ILE A 282 15.17 -7.80 -9.00
CA ILE A 282 14.36 -8.37 -10.07
C ILE A 282 15.11 -8.28 -11.40
N LEU A 283 15.39 -9.42 -12.03
CA LEU A 283 15.99 -9.56 -13.34
C LEU A 283 15.08 -10.38 -14.27
N GLY A 284 14.86 -9.89 -15.50
CA GLY A 284 14.02 -10.60 -16.47
C GLY A 284 12.54 -10.75 -16.06
N GLY A 285 12.09 -10.06 -15.01
CA GLY A 285 10.74 -10.18 -14.45
C GLY A 285 10.63 -11.17 -13.29
N MET A 286 11.74 -11.76 -12.86
CA MET A 286 11.81 -12.74 -11.77
C MET A 286 12.74 -12.22 -10.66
N SER A 287 12.47 -12.60 -9.41
CA SER A 287 13.37 -12.33 -8.30
C SER A 287 14.75 -12.99 -8.53
N ASP A 288 15.81 -12.34 -8.09
CA ASP A 288 17.18 -12.81 -8.29
C ASP A 288 17.89 -13.26 -6.98
N GLY A 289 17.14 -13.25 -5.86
CA GLY A 289 17.65 -13.63 -4.54
C GLY A 289 18.18 -12.46 -3.71
N SER A 290 18.33 -11.27 -4.31
CA SER A 290 18.65 -10.05 -3.58
C SER A 290 17.39 -9.42 -2.96
N ASP A 291 17.56 -8.44 -2.07
CA ASP A 291 16.45 -7.66 -1.53
C ASP A 291 15.68 -6.98 -2.66
N ILE A 292 14.35 -7.12 -2.66
CA ILE A 292 13.50 -6.37 -3.59
C ILE A 292 13.28 -4.99 -2.99
N ILE A 293 13.66 -3.95 -3.73
CA ILE A 293 13.53 -2.54 -3.31
C ILE A 293 12.53 -1.85 -4.23
N LEU A 294 11.41 -1.42 -3.67
CA LEU A 294 10.39 -0.65 -4.41
C LEU A 294 10.07 0.67 -3.72
N ARG A 295 9.64 1.66 -4.50
CA ARG A 295 9.19 2.97 -4.03
C ARG A 295 7.85 3.33 -4.62
N ALA A 296 7.03 4.01 -3.81
CA ALA A 296 5.73 4.54 -4.19
C ALA A 296 5.66 6.04 -3.92
N ALA A 297 5.47 6.86 -4.95
CA ALA A 297 5.26 8.28 -4.82
C ALA A 297 3.77 8.59 -4.59
N ILE A 298 3.46 9.30 -3.52
CA ILE A 298 2.11 9.63 -3.07
C ILE A 298 1.88 11.13 -3.20
N LYS A 299 0.81 11.51 -3.91
CA LYS A 299 0.45 12.92 -4.09
C LYS A 299 -0.03 13.54 -2.77
N PRO A 300 0.04 14.87 -2.63
CA PRO A 300 -0.61 15.60 -1.54
C PRO A 300 -2.11 15.29 -1.45
N THR A 301 -2.66 15.35 -0.24
CA THR A 301 -4.10 15.24 -0.01
C THR A 301 -4.82 16.39 -0.72
N PRO A 302 -5.77 16.11 -1.62
CA PRO A 302 -6.40 17.18 -2.40
C PRO A 302 -7.46 17.97 -1.62
N SER A 303 -7.94 17.45 -0.50
CA SER A 303 -8.83 18.17 0.41
C SER A 303 -8.02 19.12 1.29
N ILE A 304 -7.92 20.39 0.88
CA ILE A 304 -7.24 21.46 1.62
C ILE A 304 -8.21 22.58 1.94
N ALA A 305 -7.93 23.33 2.99
CA ALA A 305 -8.78 24.47 3.40
C ALA A 305 -8.45 25.76 2.64
N ALA A 306 -7.34 25.80 1.89
CA ALA A 306 -7.06 26.90 0.97
C ALA A 306 -8.11 26.98 -0.15
N THR A 307 -8.37 28.20 -0.63
CA THR A 307 -9.33 28.43 -1.72
C THR A 307 -8.88 27.79 -3.02
N GLN A 308 -9.74 27.03 -3.65
CA GLN A 308 -9.49 26.34 -4.93
C GLN A 308 -10.55 26.71 -5.97
N ARG A 309 -10.14 26.82 -7.23
CA ARG A 309 -11.06 26.98 -8.37
C ARG A 309 -11.60 25.60 -8.79
N THR A 310 -12.88 25.56 -9.14
CA THR A 310 -13.54 24.38 -9.69
C THR A 310 -14.76 24.77 -10.50
N VAL A 311 -15.53 23.77 -10.95
CA VAL A 311 -16.82 23.95 -11.60
C VAL A 311 -17.91 23.20 -10.84
N ASN A 312 -19.12 23.77 -10.84
CA ASN A 312 -20.30 23.08 -10.32
C ASN A 312 -20.92 22.16 -11.39
N GLN A 313 -21.97 21.42 -11.01
CA GLN A 313 -22.67 20.52 -11.94
C GLN A 313 -23.40 21.25 -13.07
N SER A 314 -23.70 22.54 -12.92
CA SER A 314 -24.30 23.40 -13.98
C SER A 314 -23.24 23.93 -14.97
N GLY A 315 -21.95 23.64 -14.79
CA GLY A 315 -20.86 24.10 -15.64
C GLY A 315 -20.37 25.52 -15.32
N GLU A 316 -20.72 26.08 -14.17
CA GLU A 316 -20.27 27.40 -13.74
C GLU A 316 -18.96 27.33 -12.97
N GLU A 317 -18.01 28.21 -13.27
CA GLU A 317 -16.76 28.36 -12.52
C GLU A 317 -17.03 28.95 -11.15
N ILE A 318 -16.54 28.29 -10.12
CA ILE A 318 -16.70 28.69 -8.71
C ILE A 318 -15.38 28.60 -7.95
N SER A 319 -15.29 29.30 -6.84
CA SER A 319 -14.23 29.15 -5.86
C SER A 319 -14.76 28.44 -4.63
N VAL A 320 -14.07 27.42 -4.16
CA VAL A 320 -14.47 26.60 -3.02
C VAL A 320 -13.37 26.51 -1.99
N ASN A 321 -13.78 26.42 -0.72
CA ASN A 321 -12.93 26.04 0.39
C ASN A 321 -13.47 24.73 0.92
N ILE A 322 -12.71 23.65 0.80
CA ILE A 322 -13.17 22.34 1.26
C ILE A 322 -13.09 22.34 2.80
N LYS A 323 -14.25 22.52 3.43
CA LYS A 323 -14.37 22.43 4.90
C LYS A 323 -14.36 20.97 5.32
N GLY A 324 -13.73 20.67 6.47
CA GLY A 324 -13.75 19.33 7.04
C GLY A 324 -12.44 18.98 7.75
N ARG A 325 -12.38 17.73 8.23
CA ARG A 325 -11.21 17.17 8.92
C ARG A 325 -10.35 16.45 7.90
N HIS A 326 -9.30 17.12 7.42
CA HIS A 326 -8.41 16.61 6.38
C HIS A 326 -7.09 16.11 6.98
N ASP A 327 -6.47 15.15 6.31
CA ASP A 327 -5.10 14.73 6.64
C ASP A 327 -4.12 15.71 5.97
N PRO A 328 -3.26 16.47 6.70
CA PRO A 328 -2.18 17.24 6.10
C PRO A 328 -1.20 16.35 5.32
N ILE A 329 -1.06 15.10 5.74
CA ILE A 329 -0.23 14.08 5.10
C ILE A 329 -0.88 12.71 5.24
N ILE A 330 -0.82 11.89 4.17
CA ILE A 330 -1.31 10.50 4.20
C ILE A 330 -0.20 9.47 4.08
N VAL A 331 1.04 9.90 3.80
CA VAL A 331 2.19 9.01 3.55
C VAL A 331 2.43 8.04 4.70
N PRO A 332 2.44 8.45 5.99
CA PRO A 332 2.64 7.51 7.11
C PRO A 332 1.60 6.39 7.16
N ARG A 333 0.35 6.69 6.84
CA ARG A 333 -0.74 5.69 6.78
C ARG A 333 -0.62 4.79 5.56
N ALA A 334 -0.01 5.25 4.48
CA ALA A 334 0.22 4.48 3.27
C ALA A 334 1.36 3.46 3.41
N VAL A 335 2.27 3.60 4.38
CA VAL A 335 3.37 2.66 4.64
C VAL A 335 2.85 1.22 4.73
N VAL A 336 1.90 0.96 5.62
CA VAL A 336 1.32 -0.39 5.79
C VAL A 336 0.48 -0.83 4.59
N VAL A 337 -0.09 0.10 3.82
CA VAL A 337 -0.86 -0.24 2.62
C VAL A 337 0.06 -0.71 1.49
N VAL A 338 1.20 -0.05 1.29
CA VAL A 338 2.23 -0.45 0.31
C VAL A 338 2.78 -1.83 0.67
N GLU A 339 3.15 -2.05 1.94
CA GLU A 339 3.59 -3.33 2.49
C GLU A 339 2.58 -4.44 2.20
N SER A 340 1.31 -4.19 2.50
CA SER A 340 0.22 -5.15 2.31
C SER A 340 0.02 -5.54 0.85
N MET A 341 0.04 -4.54 -0.05
CA MET A 341 -0.14 -4.81 -1.49
C MET A 341 1.06 -5.53 -2.09
N ALA A 342 2.28 -5.24 -1.63
CA ALA A 342 3.46 -5.99 -2.01
C ALA A 342 3.37 -7.45 -1.50
N ALA A 343 3.00 -7.67 -0.24
CA ALA A 343 2.89 -9.00 0.35
C ALA A 343 1.86 -9.88 -0.38
N ILE A 344 0.67 -9.34 -0.70
CA ILE A 344 -0.35 -10.07 -1.47
C ILE A 344 0.20 -10.50 -2.83
N THR A 345 0.92 -9.60 -3.51
CA THR A 345 1.51 -9.89 -4.83
C THR A 345 2.59 -10.97 -4.75
N ILE A 346 3.43 -10.93 -3.71
CA ILE A 346 4.50 -11.92 -3.50
C ILE A 346 3.91 -13.30 -3.20
N VAL A 347 2.88 -13.40 -2.35
CA VAL A 347 2.22 -14.69 -2.07
C VAL A 347 1.62 -15.28 -3.35
N ASP A 348 0.92 -14.48 -4.14
CA ASP A 348 0.33 -14.93 -5.41
C ASP A 348 1.40 -15.41 -6.41
N ALA A 349 2.53 -14.70 -6.51
CA ALA A 349 3.66 -15.09 -7.34
C ALA A 349 4.34 -16.38 -6.85
N LEU A 350 4.52 -16.56 -5.54
CA LEU A 350 5.06 -17.79 -4.96
C LEU A 350 4.17 -18.99 -5.25
N PHE A 351 2.86 -18.86 -5.10
CA PHE A 351 1.93 -19.94 -5.39
C PHE A 351 1.90 -20.29 -6.88
N SER A 352 1.96 -19.28 -7.75
CA SER A 352 2.05 -19.49 -9.20
C SER A 352 3.33 -20.23 -9.59
N ASN A 353 4.43 -20.07 -8.85
CA ASN A 353 5.71 -20.71 -9.12
C ASN A 353 5.78 -22.19 -8.69
N MET A 354 4.81 -22.68 -7.89
CA MET A 354 4.86 -24.05 -7.32
C MET A 354 4.93 -25.15 -8.37
N ASN A 355 4.38 -24.92 -9.55
CA ASN A 355 4.34 -25.89 -10.66
C ASN A 355 5.36 -25.60 -11.77
N ALA A 356 6.30 -24.67 -11.58
CA ALA A 356 7.23 -24.26 -12.61
C ALA A 356 8.27 -25.35 -12.97
N ARG A 357 8.51 -26.33 -12.07
CA ARG A 357 9.53 -27.35 -12.24
C ARG A 357 9.01 -28.76 -11.96
N MET A 358 9.27 -29.70 -12.86
CA MET A 358 8.83 -31.10 -12.74
C MET A 358 9.46 -31.86 -11.56
N ASP A 359 10.70 -31.54 -11.21
CA ASP A 359 11.37 -32.14 -10.03
C ASP A 359 10.70 -31.71 -8.71
N MET A 360 10.20 -30.48 -8.63
CA MET A 360 9.45 -29.98 -7.47
C MET A 360 8.08 -30.65 -7.37
N LEU A 361 7.36 -30.80 -8.50
CA LEU A 361 6.10 -31.53 -8.52
C LEU A 361 6.28 -33.00 -8.09
N LYS A 362 7.31 -33.67 -8.62
CA LYS A 362 7.62 -35.04 -8.20
C LYS A 362 7.90 -35.12 -6.70
N LYS A 363 8.70 -34.20 -6.16
CA LYS A 363 9.01 -34.15 -4.72
C LYS A 363 7.76 -33.92 -3.85
N PHE A 364 6.80 -33.17 -4.35
CA PHE A 364 5.58 -32.85 -3.60
C PHE A 364 4.59 -34.05 -3.56
N TYR A 365 4.53 -34.85 -4.65
CA TYR A 365 3.58 -35.96 -4.78
C TYR A 365 4.21 -37.36 -4.56
N SER A 366 5.50 -37.45 -4.24
CA SER A 366 6.18 -38.69 -3.83
C SER A 366 6.25 -38.80 -2.32
#